data_76043fd36fce8e08d69b869828ee0bb7
#
_entry.id   76043fd36fce8e08d69b869828ee0bb7
#
_cell.length_a   1.000
_cell.length_b   1.000
_cell.length_c   1.000
_cell.angle_alpha   90.00
_cell.angle_beta   90.00
_cell.angle_gamma   90.00
#
_symmetry.space_group_name_H-M   'P 1'
#
loop_
_entity.id
_entity.type
_entity.pdbx_description
1 polymer ?
#
loop_
_entity_poly.entity_id
_entity_poly.type
_entity_poly.pdbx_seq_one_letter_code
_entity_poly.pdbx_strand_id
1 'polypeptide(L)'
;MSAPIANVRPAPDQVLVDIVDYVLNYRVDSALALETARHCLIDTLGCGLEALSYPACTKLLGPIVPGTIVPHGAKVPGTAFQLDPVQAAFNIGAMIRWLDFNDTWLAAEWGHPSDNLGGILATADWLSRTAVAGGKPPLVMKDVLVAMVKAHEIQGVIALENSFNKVGLDHVLLVKLASTAVVGQLLGLSRDELINAVSLAFVDGHALRTYRHAPNTGSRKSWAAGDATSRAVRLALIAKTGEMGYPSVLTAKTWGFYDVLFKGSAFKFQRPYGSYVMENVLFKISFPAEFHAQTAAEAAMTLHGRLKAIGKGVEDISKITIRTHAAAIRIIDKTGPLANPADRDHCIQYMVAVPMIFGRLTAADYEDDVAADPRIDALRAKIVCVEDPFFTADYYDPSKRSIANALTVEFSDGTKLEEVVVEYPIGHRRRRADGIALLVEKFKTNLARRFPEKQRQAILEVSLDQARLEAMPVNEYVDLYVI
;
A
#
# COMPACT_ATOMS: atom_id res chain seq x y z
N MET A 1 28.02 -26.28 -34.08
CA MET A 1 28.09 -24.80 -34.23
C MET A 1 26.69 -24.27 -34.17
N SER A 2 26.39 -23.40 -33.22
CA SER A 2 25.08 -22.73 -33.16
C SER A 2 24.94 -21.79 -34.37
N ALA A 3 23.77 -21.74 -35.00
CA ALA A 3 23.50 -20.78 -36.08
C ALA A 3 23.67 -19.33 -35.55
N PRO A 4 24.15 -18.39 -36.37
CA PRO A 4 24.27 -17.00 -35.98
C PRO A 4 22.90 -16.43 -35.61
N ILE A 5 22.84 -15.71 -34.52
CA ILE A 5 21.61 -15.05 -34.04
C ILE A 5 21.32 -13.85 -34.94
N ALA A 6 20.14 -13.83 -35.55
CA ALA A 6 19.69 -12.66 -36.31
C ALA A 6 19.44 -11.48 -35.35
N ASN A 7 20.17 -10.36 -35.54
CA ASN A 7 20.00 -9.15 -34.74
C ASN A 7 18.82 -8.29 -35.23
N VAL A 8 17.62 -8.89 -35.21
CA VAL A 8 16.36 -8.21 -35.56
C VAL A 8 15.55 -8.03 -34.29
N ARG A 9 15.16 -6.79 -33.98
CA ARG A 9 14.30 -6.49 -32.84
C ARG A 9 12.91 -7.10 -33.08
N PRO A 10 12.41 -7.91 -32.14
CA PRO A 10 11.03 -8.42 -32.21
C PRO A 10 10.01 -7.32 -31.94
N ALA A 11 8.74 -7.61 -32.21
CA ALA A 11 7.64 -6.81 -31.69
C ALA A 11 7.67 -6.81 -30.15
N PRO A 12 7.15 -5.75 -29.49
CA PRO A 12 7.05 -5.70 -28.04
C PRO A 12 6.21 -6.86 -27.48
N ASP A 13 6.61 -7.38 -26.31
CA ASP A 13 5.82 -8.34 -25.56
C ASP A 13 4.39 -7.84 -25.35
N GLN A 14 3.40 -8.69 -25.55
CA GLN A 14 1.99 -8.31 -25.51
C GLN A 14 1.59 -7.66 -24.19
N VAL A 15 2.14 -8.08 -23.06
CA VAL A 15 1.90 -7.48 -21.73
C VAL A 15 2.28 -6.01 -21.71
N LEU A 16 3.39 -5.62 -22.34
CA LEU A 16 3.80 -4.21 -22.45
C LEU A 16 2.78 -3.40 -23.26
N VAL A 17 2.35 -3.98 -24.37
CA VAL A 17 1.34 -3.39 -25.28
C VAL A 17 0.02 -3.20 -24.55
N ASP A 18 -0.47 -4.23 -23.86
CA ASP A 18 -1.75 -4.20 -23.14
C ASP A 18 -1.76 -3.14 -22.03
N ILE A 19 -0.66 -3.02 -21.27
CA ILE A 19 -0.52 -2.00 -20.21
C ILE A 19 -0.55 -0.60 -20.83
N VAL A 20 0.22 -0.39 -21.90
CA VAL A 20 0.35 0.94 -22.52
C VAL A 20 -0.95 1.35 -23.22
N ASP A 21 -1.57 0.44 -23.96
CA ASP A 21 -2.84 0.70 -24.65
C ASP A 21 -3.97 0.96 -23.64
N TYR A 22 -3.98 0.25 -22.49
CA TYR A 22 -4.89 0.55 -21.38
C TYR A 22 -4.66 1.96 -20.83
N VAL A 23 -3.43 2.31 -20.50
CA VAL A 23 -3.11 3.61 -19.91
C VAL A 23 -3.49 4.75 -20.86
N LEU A 24 -3.21 4.62 -22.16
CA LEU A 24 -3.48 5.68 -23.13
C LEU A 24 -4.97 5.79 -23.51
N ASN A 25 -5.67 4.66 -23.66
CA ASN A 25 -6.96 4.63 -24.31
C ASN A 25 -8.15 4.39 -23.37
N TYR A 26 -7.92 3.76 -22.18
CA TYR A 26 -9.01 3.51 -21.26
C TYR A 26 -9.51 4.81 -20.64
N ARG A 27 -10.81 5.04 -20.76
CA ARG A 27 -11.51 6.15 -20.12
C ARG A 27 -12.12 5.69 -18.80
N VAL A 28 -11.78 6.35 -17.72
CA VAL A 28 -12.33 6.05 -16.39
C VAL A 28 -13.69 6.75 -16.27
N ASP A 29 -14.76 6.01 -16.53
CA ASP A 29 -16.15 6.52 -16.49
C ASP A 29 -16.92 6.03 -15.24
N SER A 30 -16.35 5.12 -14.45
CA SER A 30 -16.98 4.60 -13.23
C SER A 30 -16.99 5.66 -12.13
N ALA A 31 -18.18 6.15 -11.76
CA ALA A 31 -18.35 7.05 -10.63
C ALA A 31 -17.88 6.42 -9.31
N LEU A 32 -18.15 5.11 -9.13
CA LEU A 32 -17.69 4.36 -7.96
C LEU A 32 -16.16 4.31 -7.87
N ALA A 33 -15.46 4.12 -9.00
CA ALA A 33 -14.01 4.11 -9.03
C ALA A 33 -13.42 5.48 -8.66
N LEU A 34 -13.99 6.57 -9.19
CA LEU A 34 -13.53 7.93 -8.88
C LEU A 34 -13.81 8.32 -7.43
N GLU A 35 -14.97 7.96 -6.89
CA GLU A 35 -15.30 8.17 -5.48
C GLU A 35 -14.39 7.36 -4.56
N THR A 36 -14.13 6.09 -4.90
CA THR A 36 -13.21 5.24 -4.13
C THR A 36 -11.77 5.77 -4.21
N ALA A 37 -11.34 6.28 -5.37
CA ALA A 37 -10.02 6.92 -5.53
C ALA A 37 -9.89 8.17 -4.65
N ARG A 38 -10.95 8.99 -4.49
CA ARG A 38 -10.97 10.11 -3.55
C ARG A 38 -10.82 9.63 -2.11
N HIS A 39 -11.55 8.61 -1.69
CA HIS A 39 -11.40 8.03 -0.35
C HIS A 39 -10.00 7.45 -0.14
N CYS A 40 -9.45 6.77 -1.14
CA CYS A 40 -8.09 6.24 -1.10
C CYS A 40 -7.03 7.36 -1.01
N LEU A 41 -7.20 8.47 -1.73
CA LEU A 41 -6.33 9.64 -1.68
C LEU A 41 -6.26 10.23 -0.26
N ILE A 42 -7.43 10.53 0.34
CA ILE A 42 -7.47 11.15 1.66
C ILE A 42 -6.96 10.22 2.77
N ASP A 43 -7.31 8.93 2.70
CA ASP A 43 -6.81 7.92 3.63
C ASP A 43 -5.28 7.81 3.57
N THR A 44 -4.75 7.71 2.36
CA THR A 44 -3.31 7.57 2.11
C THR A 44 -2.52 8.80 2.53
N LEU A 45 -2.99 10.00 2.20
CA LEU A 45 -2.37 11.24 2.67
C LEU A 45 -2.43 11.37 4.18
N GLY A 46 -3.57 10.99 4.79
CA GLY A 46 -3.71 10.96 6.24
C GLY A 46 -2.68 10.04 6.92
N CYS A 47 -2.47 8.84 6.39
CA CYS A 47 -1.42 7.93 6.87
C CYS A 47 -0.03 8.56 6.78
N GLY A 48 0.27 9.26 5.68
CA GLY A 48 1.53 9.98 5.50
C GLY A 48 1.74 11.09 6.54
N LEU A 49 0.69 11.83 6.87
CA LEU A 49 0.77 12.90 7.88
C LEU A 49 1.01 12.32 9.28
N GLU A 50 0.38 11.20 9.64
CA GLU A 50 0.64 10.51 10.90
C GLU A 50 2.08 10.02 10.98
N ALA A 51 2.63 9.50 9.88
CA ALA A 51 4.01 9.02 9.80
C ALA A 51 5.07 10.09 10.12
N LEU A 52 4.75 11.38 9.92
CA LEU A 52 5.63 12.50 10.29
C LEU A 52 5.85 12.65 11.80
N SER A 53 5.07 11.97 12.63
CA SER A 53 5.29 11.91 14.07
C SER A 53 6.39 10.93 14.48
N TYR A 54 6.92 10.12 13.53
CA TYR A 54 7.89 9.06 13.81
C TYR A 54 9.29 9.44 13.30
N PRO A 55 10.29 9.64 14.20
CA PRO A 55 11.66 9.99 13.81
C PRO A 55 12.31 8.99 12.85
N ALA A 56 11.94 7.70 12.97
CA ALA A 56 12.43 6.65 12.08
C ALA A 56 11.96 6.84 10.62
N CYS A 57 10.81 7.46 10.40
CA CYS A 57 10.32 7.88 9.08
C CYS A 57 10.99 9.18 8.64
N THR A 58 10.92 10.22 9.47
CA THR A 58 11.31 11.58 9.08
C THR A 58 12.81 11.70 8.78
N LYS A 59 13.67 10.87 9.37
CA LYS A 59 15.11 10.81 9.04
C LYS A 59 15.41 10.43 7.58
N LEU A 60 14.44 9.84 6.87
CA LEU A 60 14.58 9.44 5.46
C LEU A 60 14.11 10.54 4.50
N LEU A 61 13.42 11.56 5.00
CA LEU A 61 12.79 12.60 4.20
C LEU A 61 13.74 13.78 3.96
N GLY A 62 13.42 14.55 2.93
CA GLY A 62 14.16 15.73 2.52
C GLY A 62 14.94 15.53 1.24
N PRO A 63 15.73 16.54 0.85
CA PRO A 63 16.62 16.47 -0.31
C PRO A 63 17.82 15.55 -0.03
N ILE A 64 18.40 14.96 -1.08
CA ILE A 64 19.64 14.17 -0.96
C ILE A 64 20.79 15.05 -0.46
N VAL A 65 20.89 16.28 -0.99
CA VAL A 65 21.85 17.29 -0.52
C VAL A 65 21.10 18.26 0.40
N PRO A 66 21.42 18.32 1.70
CA PRO A 66 20.74 19.20 2.64
C PRO A 66 20.72 20.67 2.18
N GLY A 67 19.58 21.34 2.34
CA GLY A 67 19.39 22.73 1.93
C GLY A 67 19.03 22.92 0.46
N THR A 68 18.98 21.85 -0.35
CA THR A 68 18.54 21.97 -1.75
C THR A 68 17.05 22.28 -1.82
N ILE A 69 16.71 23.33 -2.58
CA ILE A 69 15.36 23.69 -2.99
C ILE A 69 15.32 23.68 -4.52
N VAL A 70 14.40 22.95 -5.11
CA VAL A 70 14.24 22.86 -6.56
C VAL A 70 13.21 23.91 -7.01
N PRO A 71 13.57 24.91 -7.83
CA PRO A 71 12.61 25.86 -8.37
C PRO A 71 11.47 25.14 -9.09
N HIS A 72 10.23 25.49 -8.77
CA HIS A 72 9.02 24.82 -9.30
C HIS A 72 8.98 23.31 -9.08
N GLY A 73 9.76 22.79 -8.13
CA GLY A 73 9.77 21.37 -7.76
C GLY A 73 8.47 20.94 -7.06
N ALA A 74 8.27 19.63 -6.95
CA ALA A 74 7.16 19.08 -6.22
C ALA A 74 7.27 19.31 -4.71
N LYS A 75 6.18 19.66 -4.07
CA LYS A 75 6.12 19.80 -2.60
C LYS A 75 5.71 18.49 -1.95
N VAL A 76 6.28 18.25 -0.78
CA VAL A 76 6.00 17.05 0.03
C VAL A 76 4.96 17.41 1.10
N PRO A 77 3.74 16.83 1.06
CA PRO A 77 2.67 17.17 2.01
C PRO A 77 3.09 17.09 3.47
N GLY A 78 2.67 18.03 4.29
CA GLY A 78 2.99 18.09 5.72
C GLY A 78 4.41 18.56 6.03
N THR A 79 5.20 18.96 5.03
CA THR A 79 6.58 19.43 5.19
C THR A 79 6.83 20.76 4.47
N ALA A 80 8.01 21.35 4.67
CA ALA A 80 8.49 22.52 3.90
C ALA A 80 9.35 22.11 2.69
N PHE A 81 9.47 20.82 2.37
CA PHE A 81 10.32 20.34 1.29
C PHE A 81 9.73 20.61 -0.09
N GLN A 82 10.55 21.16 -0.99
CA GLN A 82 10.28 21.33 -2.42
C GLN A 82 11.41 20.72 -3.21
N LEU A 83 11.16 19.61 -3.88
CA LEU A 83 12.15 18.68 -4.40
C LEU A 83 11.94 18.40 -5.89
N ASP A 84 12.95 17.81 -6.54
CA ASP A 84 12.75 17.19 -7.84
C ASP A 84 11.72 16.05 -7.74
N PRO A 85 11.03 15.70 -8.85
CA PRO A 85 9.91 14.74 -8.78
C PRO A 85 10.34 13.33 -8.36
N VAL A 86 11.61 12.93 -8.58
CA VAL A 86 12.11 11.59 -8.17
C VAL A 86 12.25 11.54 -6.65
N GLN A 87 12.90 12.56 -6.06
CA GLN A 87 13.09 12.61 -4.62
C GLN A 87 11.78 12.90 -3.87
N ALA A 88 10.90 13.73 -4.44
CA ALA A 88 9.56 13.96 -3.87
C ALA A 88 8.73 12.66 -3.88
N ALA A 89 8.78 11.87 -4.95
CA ALA A 89 8.11 10.57 -5.03
C ALA A 89 8.61 9.60 -3.96
N PHE A 90 9.94 9.56 -3.70
CA PHE A 90 10.49 8.77 -2.60
C PHE A 90 9.93 9.23 -1.24
N ASN A 91 9.98 10.54 -0.97
CA ASN A 91 9.52 11.11 0.29
C ASN A 91 8.04 10.80 0.54
N ILE A 92 7.17 11.13 -0.42
CA ILE A 92 5.72 10.88 -0.31
C ILE A 92 5.47 9.38 -0.17
N GLY A 93 6.09 8.54 -1.00
CA GLY A 93 5.93 7.09 -0.96
C GLY A 93 6.40 6.46 0.34
N ALA A 94 7.50 6.95 0.94
CA ALA A 94 7.99 6.48 2.22
C ALA A 94 7.02 6.83 3.36
N MET A 95 6.54 8.07 3.42
CA MET A 95 5.65 8.49 4.51
C MET A 95 4.27 7.83 4.43
N ILE A 96 3.67 7.71 3.24
CA ILE A 96 2.33 7.10 3.12
C ILE A 96 2.32 5.62 3.48
N ARG A 97 3.44 4.92 3.27
CA ARG A 97 3.56 3.48 3.53
C ARG A 97 4.15 3.16 4.91
N TRP A 98 4.65 4.16 5.63
CA TRP A 98 5.42 3.96 6.86
C TRP A 98 4.74 3.08 7.90
N LEU A 99 3.45 3.36 8.17
CA LEU A 99 2.67 2.74 9.24
C LEU A 99 1.95 1.45 8.82
N ASP A 100 2.11 1.00 7.56
CA ASP A 100 1.30 -0.11 7.04
C ASP A 100 -0.21 0.09 7.25
N PHE A 101 -0.69 1.32 7.04
CA PHE A 101 -2.04 1.74 7.38
C PHE A 101 -2.85 2.29 6.18
N ASN A 102 -2.23 2.36 5.00
CA ASN A 102 -2.90 2.66 3.73
C ASN A 102 -3.63 1.43 3.18
N ASP A 103 -4.28 1.55 2.03
CA ASP A 103 -5.10 0.50 1.42
C ASP A 103 -4.41 -0.87 1.27
N THR A 104 -5.18 -1.87 0.88
CA THR A 104 -4.67 -3.22 0.60
C THR A 104 -5.42 -3.87 -0.55
N TRP A 105 -4.71 -4.66 -1.34
CA TRP A 105 -5.24 -5.57 -2.34
C TRP A 105 -4.76 -6.99 -2.06
N LEU A 106 -5.72 -7.94 -1.97
CA LEU A 106 -5.44 -9.34 -1.69
C LEU A 106 -5.80 -10.21 -2.89
N ALA A 107 -4.81 -10.97 -3.37
CA ALA A 107 -4.94 -11.86 -4.53
C ALA A 107 -3.88 -12.98 -4.44
N ALA A 108 -3.43 -13.56 -5.57
CA ALA A 108 -2.27 -14.46 -5.57
C ALA A 108 -0.98 -13.75 -5.09
N GLU A 109 -0.83 -12.47 -5.44
CA GLU A 109 0.05 -11.53 -4.76
C GLU A 109 -0.79 -10.51 -4.01
N TRP A 110 -0.31 -10.04 -2.86
CA TRP A 110 -0.91 -8.94 -2.11
C TRP A 110 -0.02 -7.72 -2.13
N GLY A 111 -0.61 -6.55 -1.95
CA GLY A 111 0.12 -5.29 -1.97
C GLY A 111 -0.78 -4.12 -1.60
N HIS A 112 -0.25 -2.93 -1.77
CA HIS A 112 -0.88 -1.67 -1.41
C HIS A 112 -0.89 -0.75 -2.64
N PRO A 113 -1.94 -0.78 -3.48
CA PRO A 113 -1.91 -0.03 -4.73
C PRO A 113 -1.82 1.49 -4.55
N SER A 114 -2.24 2.05 -3.41
CA SER A 114 -2.03 3.46 -3.10
C SER A 114 -0.55 3.86 -2.94
N ASP A 115 0.36 2.89 -2.83
CA ASP A 115 1.81 3.12 -2.86
C ASP A 115 2.27 3.84 -4.15
N ASN A 116 1.48 3.75 -5.23
CA ASN A 116 1.74 4.47 -6.47
C ASN A 116 1.53 6.00 -6.34
N LEU A 117 0.81 6.46 -5.31
CA LEU A 117 0.51 7.88 -5.12
C LEU A 117 1.78 8.74 -5.03
N GLY A 118 2.87 8.20 -4.45
CA GLY A 118 4.13 8.93 -4.34
C GLY A 118 4.62 9.45 -5.70
N GLY A 119 4.71 8.59 -6.70
CA GLY A 119 5.12 8.96 -8.06
C GLY A 119 4.08 9.80 -8.79
N ILE A 120 2.80 9.45 -8.64
CA ILE A 120 1.69 10.17 -9.29
C ILE A 120 1.61 11.62 -8.81
N LEU A 121 1.54 11.84 -7.49
CA LEU A 121 1.35 13.17 -6.91
C LEU A 121 2.58 14.06 -7.12
N ALA A 122 3.80 13.51 -6.90
CA ALA A 122 5.04 14.25 -7.11
C ALA A 122 5.18 14.71 -8.58
N THR A 123 4.88 13.84 -9.52
CA THR A 123 4.95 14.19 -10.96
C THR A 123 3.89 15.21 -11.35
N ALA A 124 2.64 15.01 -10.91
CA ALA A 124 1.54 15.89 -11.25
C ALA A 124 1.72 17.30 -10.65
N ASP A 125 2.21 17.39 -9.40
CA ASP A 125 2.49 18.68 -8.75
C ASP A 125 3.66 19.42 -9.43
N TRP A 126 4.78 18.72 -9.72
CA TRP A 126 5.90 19.29 -10.45
C TRP A 126 5.49 19.81 -11.83
N LEU A 127 4.72 19.02 -12.60
CA LEU A 127 4.22 19.42 -13.93
C LEU A 127 3.31 20.64 -13.82
N SER A 128 2.42 20.67 -12.84
CA SER A 128 1.50 21.78 -12.61
C SER A 128 2.23 23.06 -12.26
N ARG A 129 3.19 23.01 -11.33
CA ARG A 129 4.02 24.19 -10.97
C ARG A 129 4.85 24.69 -12.14
N THR A 130 5.43 23.79 -12.91
CA THR A 130 6.18 24.14 -14.12
C THR A 130 5.29 24.78 -15.18
N ALA A 131 4.08 24.23 -15.38
CA ALA A 131 3.10 24.78 -16.31
C ALA A 131 2.66 26.19 -15.91
N VAL A 132 2.28 26.39 -14.64
CA VAL A 132 1.88 27.70 -14.11
C VAL A 132 3.02 28.73 -14.27
N ALA A 133 4.26 28.36 -13.93
CA ALA A 133 5.43 29.24 -14.11
C ALA A 133 5.69 29.60 -15.58
N GLY A 134 5.30 28.73 -16.52
CA GLY A 134 5.35 28.96 -17.96
C GLY A 134 4.07 29.60 -18.55
N GLY A 135 3.13 30.05 -17.74
CA GLY A 135 1.85 30.65 -18.18
C GLY A 135 0.88 29.67 -18.84
N LYS A 136 1.02 28.36 -18.53
CA LYS A 136 0.16 27.28 -19.05
C LYS A 136 -0.78 26.76 -17.94
N PRO A 137 -1.94 26.18 -18.32
CA PRO A 137 -2.83 25.58 -17.33
C PRO A 137 -2.18 24.38 -16.65
N PRO A 138 -2.37 24.24 -15.31
CA PRO A 138 -1.92 23.07 -14.57
C PRO A 138 -2.80 21.84 -14.84
N LEU A 139 -2.34 20.67 -14.39
CA LEU A 139 -3.17 19.49 -14.21
C LEU A 139 -4.17 19.72 -13.08
N VAL A 140 -5.30 19.03 -13.12
CA VAL A 140 -6.31 19.03 -12.08
C VAL A 140 -6.30 17.73 -11.28
N MET A 141 -6.85 17.74 -10.08
CA MET A 141 -6.89 16.55 -9.22
C MET A 141 -7.63 15.37 -9.85
N LYS A 142 -8.54 15.60 -10.78
CA LYS A 142 -9.13 14.52 -11.58
C LYS A 142 -8.08 13.70 -12.32
N ASP A 143 -7.03 14.31 -12.84
CA ASP A 143 -5.94 13.60 -13.52
C ASP A 143 -5.18 12.69 -12.55
N VAL A 144 -5.01 13.13 -11.29
CA VAL A 144 -4.42 12.33 -10.21
C VAL A 144 -5.32 11.14 -9.87
N LEU A 145 -6.63 11.36 -9.68
CA LEU A 145 -7.57 10.28 -9.37
C LEU A 145 -7.63 9.24 -10.50
N VAL A 146 -7.66 9.68 -11.75
CA VAL A 146 -7.63 8.79 -12.93
C VAL A 146 -6.32 7.99 -12.97
N ALA A 147 -5.17 8.62 -12.70
CA ALA A 147 -3.90 7.92 -12.63
C ALA A 147 -3.86 6.89 -11.49
N MET A 148 -4.45 7.21 -10.33
CA MET A 148 -4.60 6.26 -9.22
C MET A 148 -5.45 5.05 -9.63
N VAL A 149 -6.61 5.26 -10.27
CA VAL A 149 -7.46 4.16 -10.76
C VAL A 149 -6.68 3.25 -11.70
N LYS A 150 -5.96 3.83 -12.66
CA LYS A 150 -5.17 3.06 -13.64
C LYS A 150 -4.00 2.31 -12.98
N ALA A 151 -3.30 2.93 -12.04
CA ALA A 151 -2.20 2.27 -11.33
C ALA A 151 -2.70 1.11 -10.45
N HIS A 152 -3.82 1.30 -9.75
CA HIS A 152 -4.48 0.23 -8.99
C HIS A 152 -4.82 -0.96 -9.89
N GLU A 153 -5.38 -0.68 -11.05
CA GLU A 153 -5.80 -1.72 -11.98
C GLU A 153 -4.61 -2.51 -12.54
N ILE A 154 -3.55 -1.83 -13.02
CA ILE A 154 -2.35 -2.51 -13.53
C ILE A 154 -1.76 -3.41 -12.45
N GLN A 155 -1.51 -2.87 -11.27
CA GLN A 155 -0.94 -3.61 -10.15
C GLN A 155 -1.83 -4.77 -9.74
N GLY A 156 -3.12 -4.53 -9.55
CA GLY A 156 -4.03 -5.49 -8.96
C GLY A 156 -4.45 -6.60 -9.93
N VAL A 157 -4.63 -6.31 -11.23
CA VAL A 157 -4.97 -7.32 -12.22
C VAL A 157 -3.81 -8.31 -12.44
N ILE A 158 -2.58 -7.80 -12.52
CA ILE A 158 -1.40 -8.70 -12.59
C ILE A 158 -1.32 -9.56 -11.32
N ALA A 159 -1.59 -8.99 -10.16
CA ALA A 159 -1.53 -9.68 -8.88
C ALA A 159 -2.61 -10.77 -8.70
N LEU A 160 -3.71 -10.76 -9.50
CA LEU A 160 -4.80 -11.72 -9.35
C LEU A 160 -4.32 -13.18 -9.44
N GLU A 161 -3.45 -13.50 -10.39
CA GLU A 161 -2.99 -14.87 -10.64
C GLU A 161 -1.48 -15.05 -10.55
N ASN A 162 -0.70 -13.97 -10.44
CA ASN A 162 0.76 -14.02 -10.46
C ASN A 162 1.34 -13.69 -9.09
N SER A 163 1.98 -14.68 -8.47
CA SER A 163 2.56 -14.54 -7.13
C SER A 163 4.07 -14.29 -7.21
N PHE A 164 4.48 -13.07 -6.97
CA PHE A 164 5.89 -12.64 -6.93
C PHE A 164 6.60 -13.14 -5.68
N ASN A 165 5.89 -13.21 -4.55
CA ASN A 165 6.45 -13.72 -3.30
C ASN A 165 6.87 -15.20 -3.39
N LYS A 166 6.20 -16.01 -4.21
CA LYS A 166 6.57 -17.43 -4.43
C LYS A 166 7.89 -17.61 -5.17
N VAL A 167 8.36 -16.58 -5.85
CA VAL A 167 9.66 -16.57 -6.54
C VAL A 167 10.69 -15.70 -5.81
N GLY A 168 10.38 -15.22 -4.61
CA GLY A 168 11.30 -14.45 -3.76
C GLY A 168 11.34 -12.94 -4.06
N LEU A 169 10.46 -12.45 -4.93
CA LEU A 169 10.34 -11.04 -5.27
C LEU A 169 9.30 -10.34 -4.38
N ASP A 170 9.49 -9.06 -4.12
CA ASP A 170 8.54 -8.24 -3.38
C ASP A 170 7.49 -7.63 -4.31
N HIS A 171 6.26 -7.47 -3.82
CA HIS A 171 5.14 -6.87 -4.55
C HIS A 171 5.41 -5.43 -5.02
N VAL A 172 6.36 -4.71 -4.45
CA VAL A 172 6.71 -3.35 -4.89
C VAL A 172 7.29 -3.32 -6.31
N LEU A 173 7.64 -4.46 -6.89
CA LEU A 173 7.88 -4.56 -8.33
C LEU A 173 6.67 -4.08 -9.13
N LEU A 174 5.46 -4.47 -8.71
CA LEU A 174 4.21 -4.04 -9.35
C LEU A 174 3.94 -2.55 -9.13
N VAL A 175 4.33 -1.98 -7.98
CA VAL A 175 4.28 -0.53 -7.75
C VAL A 175 5.18 0.20 -8.75
N LYS A 176 6.43 -0.26 -8.94
CA LYS A 176 7.34 0.32 -9.93
C LYS A 176 6.75 0.27 -11.33
N LEU A 177 6.20 -0.88 -11.72
CA LEU A 177 5.61 -1.09 -13.03
C LEU A 177 4.41 -0.16 -13.28
N ALA A 178 3.43 -0.18 -12.39
CA ALA A 178 2.21 0.61 -12.52
C ALA A 178 2.50 2.11 -12.47
N SER A 179 3.35 2.54 -11.52
CA SER A 179 3.79 3.94 -11.45
C SER A 179 4.49 4.38 -12.74
N THR A 180 5.36 3.54 -13.34
CA THR A 180 6.07 3.90 -14.58
C THR A 180 5.07 4.18 -15.71
N ALA A 181 4.05 3.35 -15.86
CA ALA A 181 3.06 3.49 -16.91
C ALA A 181 2.22 4.78 -16.74
N VAL A 182 1.68 5.04 -15.55
CA VAL A 182 0.82 6.21 -15.33
C VAL A 182 1.60 7.52 -15.25
N VAL A 183 2.79 7.51 -14.67
CA VAL A 183 3.70 8.68 -14.66
C VAL A 183 4.14 9.03 -16.07
N GLY A 184 4.47 8.02 -16.90
CA GLY A 184 4.80 8.24 -18.32
C GLY A 184 3.64 8.88 -19.09
N GLN A 185 2.39 8.49 -18.82
CA GLN A 185 1.21 9.15 -19.37
C GLN A 185 1.11 10.62 -18.92
N LEU A 186 1.28 10.91 -17.62
CA LEU A 186 1.27 12.28 -17.10
C LEU A 186 2.36 13.15 -17.74
N LEU A 187 3.53 12.58 -18.00
CA LEU A 187 4.65 13.24 -18.69
C LEU A 187 4.39 13.47 -20.19
N GLY A 188 3.32 12.91 -20.74
CA GLY A 188 2.97 13.02 -22.16
C GLY A 188 3.87 12.19 -23.08
N LEU A 189 4.35 11.03 -22.62
CA LEU A 189 5.11 10.10 -23.46
C LEU A 189 4.22 9.56 -24.59
N SER A 190 4.82 9.44 -25.78
CA SER A 190 4.20 8.72 -26.89
C SER A 190 4.03 7.23 -26.57
N ARG A 191 3.23 6.51 -27.34
CA ARG A 191 3.01 5.07 -27.16
C ARG A 191 4.32 4.28 -27.14
N ASP A 192 5.24 4.59 -28.06
CA ASP A 192 6.52 3.87 -28.15
C ASP A 192 7.45 4.21 -26.97
N GLU A 193 7.51 5.47 -26.55
CA GLU A 193 8.25 5.88 -25.35
C GLU A 193 7.67 5.22 -24.09
N LEU A 194 6.33 5.08 -24.00
CA LEU A 194 5.70 4.36 -22.88
C LEU A 194 6.04 2.88 -22.89
N ILE A 195 6.04 2.21 -24.05
CA ILE A 195 6.48 0.81 -24.16
C ILE A 195 7.94 0.69 -23.71
N ASN A 196 8.80 1.62 -24.12
CA ASN A 196 10.19 1.66 -23.66
C ASN A 196 10.26 1.81 -22.14
N ALA A 197 9.57 2.79 -21.56
CA ALA A 197 9.56 3.03 -20.11
C ALA A 197 9.08 1.81 -19.31
N VAL A 198 7.96 1.21 -19.72
CA VAL A 198 7.40 0.02 -19.06
C VAL A 198 8.33 -1.18 -19.18
N SER A 199 9.02 -1.34 -20.31
CA SER A 199 10.02 -2.39 -20.48
C SER A 199 11.22 -2.21 -19.54
N LEU A 200 11.70 -0.97 -19.36
CA LEU A 200 12.77 -0.63 -18.42
C LEU A 200 12.39 -0.99 -16.98
N ALA A 201 11.12 -0.85 -16.61
CA ALA A 201 10.64 -1.25 -15.28
C ALA A 201 10.77 -2.76 -15.00
N PHE A 202 10.84 -3.60 -16.04
CA PHE A 202 11.14 -5.02 -15.90
C PHE A 202 12.63 -5.36 -15.94
N VAL A 203 13.47 -4.51 -16.49
CA VAL A 203 14.93 -4.70 -16.50
C VAL A 203 15.56 -4.23 -15.21
N ASP A 204 15.15 -3.07 -14.70
CA ASP A 204 15.81 -2.39 -13.60
C ASP A 204 15.50 -3.04 -12.24
N GLY A 205 16.55 -3.29 -11.47
CA GLY A 205 16.63 -3.86 -10.13
C GLY A 205 15.32 -4.18 -9.40
N HIS A 206 15.08 -5.45 -9.16
CA HIS A 206 13.88 -5.90 -8.46
C HIS A 206 14.14 -6.09 -6.97
N ALA A 207 13.21 -5.70 -6.12
CA ALA A 207 13.31 -5.87 -4.69
C ALA A 207 13.15 -7.35 -4.29
N LEU A 208 14.13 -7.88 -3.56
CA LEU A 208 14.01 -9.18 -2.90
C LEU A 208 13.11 -9.05 -1.67
N ARG A 209 12.36 -10.11 -1.38
CA ARG A 209 11.41 -10.11 -0.26
C ARG A 209 12.04 -10.37 1.12
N THR A 210 13.34 -10.57 1.22
CA THR A 210 14.09 -10.90 2.43
C THR A 210 13.70 -10.02 3.65
N TYR A 211 13.54 -8.72 3.44
CA TYR A 211 13.25 -7.76 4.50
C TYR A 211 11.82 -7.79 5.05
N ARG A 212 10.98 -8.72 4.58
CA ARG A 212 9.63 -8.97 5.11
C ARG A 212 9.51 -10.28 5.88
N HIS A 213 10.58 -11.06 5.92
CA HIS A 213 10.57 -12.39 6.55
C HIS A 213 11.57 -12.48 7.69
N ALA A 214 11.14 -13.15 8.77
CA ALA A 214 12.02 -13.46 9.89
C ALA A 214 13.23 -14.29 9.41
N PRO A 215 14.43 -14.07 9.95
CA PRO A 215 14.77 -13.12 11.00
C PRO A 215 15.16 -11.71 10.48
N ASN A 216 14.96 -11.40 9.20
CA ASN A 216 15.45 -10.20 8.53
C ASN A 216 14.38 -9.09 8.40
N THR A 217 13.23 -9.22 9.05
CA THR A 217 12.18 -8.19 9.00
C THR A 217 12.73 -6.85 9.50
N GLY A 218 12.54 -5.79 8.73
CA GLY A 218 13.08 -4.48 9.08
C GLY A 218 12.39 -3.32 8.38
N SER A 219 12.81 -2.10 8.72
CA SER A 219 12.16 -0.85 8.31
C SER A 219 12.10 -0.64 6.78
N ARG A 220 12.92 -1.34 5.98
CA ARG A 220 12.82 -1.26 4.52
C ARG A 220 11.41 -1.61 4.02
N LYS A 221 10.67 -2.48 4.70
CA LYS A 221 9.29 -2.79 4.29
C LYS A 221 8.39 -1.55 4.21
N SER A 222 8.69 -0.53 5.04
CA SER A 222 7.92 0.71 5.11
C SER A 222 8.31 1.73 4.05
N TRP A 223 9.54 1.70 3.51
CA TRP A 223 9.99 2.65 2.48
C TRP A 223 10.27 2.02 1.11
N ALA A 224 10.11 0.70 1.00
CA ALA A 224 10.34 -0.01 -0.27
C ALA A 224 9.42 0.47 -1.40
N ALA A 225 8.18 0.84 -1.07
CA ALA A 225 7.24 1.40 -2.04
C ALA A 225 7.68 2.81 -2.50
N GLY A 226 8.19 3.63 -1.59
CA GLY A 226 8.76 4.93 -1.93
C GLY A 226 9.96 4.80 -2.88
N ASP A 227 10.86 3.84 -2.62
CA ASP A 227 11.96 3.50 -3.54
C ASP A 227 11.44 3.04 -4.91
N ALA A 228 10.41 2.16 -4.94
CA ALA A 228 9.85 1.64 -6.19
C ALA A 228 9.19 2.74 -7.04
N THR A 229 8.33 3.57 -6.46
CA THR A 229 7.63 4.63 -7.19
C THR A 229 8.56 5.76 -7.63
N SER A 230 9.62 6.08 -6.86
CA SER A 230 10.64 7.04 -7.26
C SER A 230 11.48 6.55 -8.44
N ARG A 231 11.85 5.27 -8.45
CA ARG A 231 12.50 4.63 -9.61
C ARG A 231 11.62 4.69 -10.85
N ALA A 232 10.33 4.50 -10.70
CA ALA A 232 9.36 4.60 -11.79
C ALA A 232 9.36 5.99 -12.43
N VAL A 233 9.34 7.06 -11.63
CA VAL A 233 9.46 8.44 -12.12
C VAL A 233 10.75 8.64 -12.90
N ARG A 234 11.89 8.15 -12.37
CA ARG A 234 13.18 8.25 -13.03
C ARG A 234 13.20 7.50 -14.37
N LEU A 235 12.65 6.29 -14.44
CA LEU A 235 12.60 5.50 -15.67
C LEU A 235 11.74 6.19 -16.74
N ALA A 236 10.59 6.74 -16.36
CA ALA A 236 9.74 7.50 -17.28
C ALA A 236 10.45 8.77 -17.81
N LEU A 237 11.19 9.48 -16.97
CA LEU A 237 12.00 10.62 -17.39
C LEU A 237 13.15 10.22 -18.31
N ILE A 238 13.80 9.09 -18.09
CA ILE A 238 14.84 8.56 -18.99
C ILE A 238 14.21 8.22 -20.35
N ALA A 239 13.10 7.50 -20.39
CA ALA A 239 12.41 7.20 -21.65
C ALA A 239 11.98 8.45 -22.40
N LYS A 240 11.59 9.52 -21.69
CA LYS A 240 11.25 10.83 -22.27
C LYS A 240 12.40 11.51 -23.01
N THR A 241 13.65 11.16 -22.70
CA THR A 241 14.82 11.67 -23.45
C THR A 241 15.03 10.97 -24.79
N GLY A 242 14.18 9.99 -25.13
CA GLY A 242 14.33 9.14 -26.32
C GLY A 242 15.16 7.88 -26.07
N GLU A 243 15.49 7.55 -24.78
CA GLU A 243 16.23 6.33 -24.49
C GLU A 243 15.39 5.09 -24.81
N MET A 244 16.07 4.10 -25.39
CA MET A 244 15.41 2.89 -25.88
C MET A 244 15.02 1.93 -24.74
N GLY A 245 13.98 1.17 -24.96
CA GLY A 245 13.60 0.02 -24.15
C GLY A 245 13.91 -1.31 -24.85
N TYR A 246 13.38 -2.39 -24.26
CA TYR A 246 13.66 -3.78 -24.65
C TYR A 246 12.35 -4.51 -24.95
N PRO A 247 11.97 -4.67 -26.24
CA PRO A 247 10.65 -5.16 -26.63
C PRO A 247 10.35 -6.57 -26.08
N SER A 248 11.33 -7.46 -26.00
CA SER A 248 11.19 -8.83 -25.50
C SER A 248 11.68 -9.02 -24.06
N VAL A 249 11.56 -7.98 -23.22
CA VAL A 249 12.07 -8.02 -21.84
C VAL A 249 11.48 -9.14 -21.00
N LEU A 250 10.26 -9.57 -21.27
CA LEU A 250 9.61 -10.68 -20.58
C LEU A 250 9.96 -12.02 -21.18
N THR A 251 9.95 -12.14 -22.51
CA THR A 251 9.96 -13.41 -23.24
C THR A 251 11.31 -13.79 -23.82
N ALA A 252 12.33 -12.89 -23.77
CA ALA A 252 13.66 -13.20 -24.28
C ALA A 252 14.22 -14.47 -23.62
N LYS A 253 14.50 -15.50 -24.44
CA LYS A 253 14.99 -16.80 -23.96
C LYS A 253 16.27 -16.60 -23.16
N THR A 254 16.38 -17.22 -21.99
CA THR A 254 17.50 -17.15 -21.04
C THR A 254 17.67 -15.80 -20.34
N TRP A 255 17.33 -14.68 -20.99
CA TRP A 255 17.65 -13.34 -20.53
C TRP A 255 16.42 -12.51 -20.10
N GLY A 256 15.22 -12.95 -20.46
CA GLY A 256 13.96 -12.28 -20.13
C GLY A 256 13.51 -12.56 -18.71
N PHE A 257 12.63 -11.70 -18.23
CA PHE A 257 12.08 -11.74 -16.88
C PHE A 257 11.48 -13.12 -16.51
N TYR A 258 10.75 -13.73 -17.45
CA TYR A 258 10.12 -15.03 -17.19
C TYR A 258 11.14 -16.12 -16.91
N ASP A 259 12.19 -16.22 -17.72
CA ASP A 259 13.21 -17.25 -17.55
C ASP A 259 14.07 -16.99 -16.30
N VAL A 260 14.48 -15.72 -16.10
CA VAL A 260 15.46 -15.35 -15.04
C VAL A 260 14.79 -15.29 -13.66
N LEU A 261 13.62 -14.68 -13.55
CA LEU A 261 13.02 -14.32 -12.25
C LEU A 261 11.70 -15.02 -11.97
N PHE A 262 11.01 -15.54 -12.98
CA PHE A 262 9.67 -16.11 -12.82
C PHE A 262 9.59 -17.61 -13.11
N LYS A 263 10.73 -18.31 -12.99
CA LYS A 263 10.87 -19.77 -13.15
C LYS A 263 10.35 -20.28 -14.50
N GLY A 264 10.51 -19.49 -15.56
CA GLY A 264 10.05 -19.82 -16.91
C GLY A 264 8.54 -19.67 -17.14
N SER A 265 7.77 -19.19 -16.14
CA SER A 265 6.32 -19.06 -16.25
C SER A 265 5.94 -17.69 -16.80
N ALA A 266 5.05 -17.66 -17.79
CA ALA A 266 4.43 -16.41 -18.26
C ALA A 266 3.35 -15.94 -17.29
N PHE A 267 3.07 -14.63 -17.29
CA PHE A 267 1.96 -14.07 -16.52
C PHE A 267 0.62 -14.58 -17.05
N LYS A 268 -0.31 -14.78 -16.11
CA LYS A 268 -1.70 -15.14 -16.37
C LYS A 268 -2.60 -13.97 -16.03
N PHE A 269 -3.66 -13.79 -16.79
CA PHE A 269 -4.62 -12.71 -16.61
C PHE A 269 -6.04 -13.28 -16.50
N GLN A 270 -6.70 -13.01 -15.40
CA GLN A 270 -8.08 -13.45 -15.16
C GLN A 270 -9.09 -12.56 -15.90
N ARG A 271 -8.72 -11.31 -16.18
CA ARG A 271 -9.59 -10.28 -16.74
C ARG A 271 -8.81 -9.20 -17.49
N PRO A 272 -9.44 -8.48 -18.42
CA PRO A 272 -8.86 -7.28 -19.00
C PRO A 272 -8.75 -6.16 -17.96
N TYR A 273 -7.91 -5.16 -18.24
CA TYR A 273 -7.83 -3.96 -17.44
C TYR A 273 -9.10 -3.10 -17.54
N GLY A 274 -9.50 -2.48 -16.44
CA GLY A 274 -10.66 -1.60 -16.30
C GLY A 274 -10.57 -0.68 -15.09
N SER A 275 -11.51 -0.78 -14.14
CA SER A 275 -11.52 -0.06 -12.85
C SER A 275 -11.81 -0.97 -11.64
N TYR A 276 -11.78 -2.27 -11.87
CA TYR A 276 -12.19 -3.28 -10.88
C TYR A 276 -11.41 -3.21 -9.58
N VAL A 277 -10.10 -3.01 -9.66
CA VAL A 277 -9.24 -3.03 -8.47
C VAL A 277 -9.56 -1.85 -7.56
N MET A 278 -9.70 -0.64 -8.12
CA MET A 278 -10.08 0.53 -7.34
C MET A 278 -11.47 0.37 -6.72
N GLU A 279 -12.44 -0.16 -7.45
CA GLU A 279 -13.80 -0.38 -6.95
C GLU A 279 -13.88 -1.38 -5.80
N ASN A 280 -12.91 -2.31 -5.73
CA ASN A 280 -12.89 -3.42 -4.76
C ASN A 280 -11.71 -3.37 -3.78
N VAL A 281 -10.91 -2.29 -3.77
CA VAL A 281 -9.78 -2.14 -2.86
C VAL A 281 -10.24 -2.19 -1.40
N LEU A 282 -9.38 -2.68 -0.52
CA LEU A 282 -9.64 -2.84 0.90
C LEU A 282 -8.98 -1.70 1.66
N PHE A 283 -9.73 -1.02 2.52
CA PHE A 283 -9.20 0.01 3.40
C PHE A 283 -8.77 -0.58 4.74
N LYS A 284 -7.65 -0.10 5.28
CA LYS A 284 -7.28 -0.30 6.68
C LYS A 284 -7.78 0.89 7.47
N ILE A 285 -8.88 0.74 8.18
CA ILE A 285 -9.52 1.87 8.86
C ILE A 285 -9.22 1.85 10.36
N SER A 286 -9.46 0.71 11.00
CA SER A 286 -9.45 0.62 12.46
C SER A 286 -8.06 0.44 13.06
N PHE A 287 -7.17 -0.31 12.39
CA PHE A 287 -5.89 -0.70 12.96
C PHE A 287 -4.74 -0.58 11.96
N PRO A 288 -3.59 -0.01 12.36
CA PRO A 288 -2.33 -0.04 11.60
C PRO A 288 -1.67 -1.43 11.77
N ALA A 289 -2.31 -2.48 11.24
CA ALA A 289 -1.93 -3.86 11.40
C ALA A 289 -1.85 -4.56 10.05
N GLU A 290 -1.02 -5.56 9.93
CA GLU A 290 -1.02 -6.44 8.76
C GLU A 290 -2.44 -6.95 8.50
N PHE A 291 -2.87 -6.99 7.22
CA PHE A 291 -4.29 -7.06 6.90
C PHE A 291 -4.98 -8.33 7.39
N HIS A 292 -4.26 -9.47 7.42
CA HIS A 292 -4.81 -10.74 7.88
C HIS A 292 -5.13 -10.76 9.38
N ALA A 293 -4.57 -9.81 10.17
CA ALA A 293 -4.86 -9.65 11.59
C ALA A 293 -5.98 -8.65 11.90
N GLN A 294 -6.53 -7.92 10.92
CA GLN A 294 -7.52 -6.86 11.18
C GLN A 294 -8.72 -7.37 11.96
N THR A 295 -9.28 -8.51 11.57
CA THR A 295 -10.43 -9.11 12.23
C THR A 295 -10.08 -9.79 13.56
N ALA A 296 -8.83 -10.27 13.72
CA ALA A 296 -8.35 -10.77 15.00
C ALA A 296 -8.21 -9.63 16.03
N ALA A 297 -7.70 -8.48 15.61
CA ALA A 297 -7.63 -7.28 16.46
C ALA A 297 -9.04 -6.78 16.84
N GLU A 298 -10.00 -6.77 15.89
CA GLU A 298 -11.40 -6.41 16.17
C GLU A 298 -12.05 -7.38 17.18
N ALA A 299 -11.81 -8.68 17.03
CA ALA A 299 -12.28 -9.70 17.99
C ALA A 299 -11.63 -9.51 19.37
N ALA A 300 -10.32 -9.19 19.42
CA ALA A 300 -9.61 -8.92 20.66
C ALA A 300 -10.14 -7.68 21.41
N MET A 301 -10.51 -6.62 20.68
CA MET A 301 -11.18 -5.45 21.25
C MET A 301 -12.51 -5.82 21.92
N THR A 302 -13.31 -6.67 21.26
CA THR A 302 -14.57 -7.18 21.81
C THR A 302 -14.33 -8.00 23.08
N LEU A 303 -13.33 -8.88 23.06
CA LEU A 303 -12.97 -9.72 24.21
C LEU A 303 -12.42 -8.89 25.38
N HIS A 304 -11.65 -7.82 25.15
CA HIS A 304 -11.23 -6.88 26.19
C HIS A 304 -12.46 -6.31 26.95
N GLY A 305 -13.50 -5.89 26.22
CA GLY A 305 -14.74 -5.43 26.86
C GLY A 305 -15.43 -6.51 27.68
N ARG A 306 -15.47 -7.76 27.16
CA ARG A 306 -16.07 -8.90 27.88
C ARG A 306 -15.28 -9.27 29.15
N LEU A 307 -13.92 -9.24 29.11
CA LEU A 307 -13.07 -9.46 30.28
C LEU A 307 -13.41 -8.46 31.40
N LYS A 308 -13.47 -7.18 31.06
CA LYS A 308 -13.85 -6.13 32.03
C LYS A 308 -15.24 -6.35 32.61
N ALA A 309 -16.19 -6.76 31.79
CA ALA A 309 -17.58 -7.00 32.24
C ALA A 309 -17.69 -8.12 33.27
N ILE A 310 -16.80 -9.13 33.22
CA ILE A 310 -16.80 -10.25 34.17
C ILE A 310 -15.78 -10.09 35.29
N GLY A 311 -15.06 -8.93 35.35
CA GLY A 311 -14.07 -8.63 36.39
C GLY A 311 -12.80 -9.49 36.33
N LYS A 312 -12.44 -10.03 35.14
CA LYS A 312 -11.19 -10.79 34.91
C LYS A 312 -10.18 -9.95 34.12
N GLY A 313 -8.89 -10.23 34.38
CA GLY A 313 -7.77 -9.64 33.67
C GLY A 313 -7.09 -10.61 32.68
N VAL A 314 -6.10 -10.12 31.96
CA VAL A 314 -5.28 -10.96 31.04
C VAL A 314 -4.40 -11.95 31.80
N GLU A 315 -4.12 -11.71 33.06
CA GLU A 315 -3.40 -12.59 33.99
C GLU A 315 -4.15 -13.90 34.23
N ASP A 316 -5.50 -13.86 34.27
CA ASP A 316 -6.37 -15.02 34.50
C ASP A 316 -6.43 -15.95 33.29
N ILE A 317 -5.96 -15.49 32.12
CA ILE A 317 -5.99 -16.25 30.87
C ILE A 317 -4.93 -17.35 30.92
N SER A 318 -5.36 -18.58 30.65
CA SER A 318 -4.44 -19.73 30.47
C SER A 318 -4.09 -19.95 29.00
N LYS A 319 -5.02 -19.69 28.07
CA LYS A 319 -4.83 -19.90 26.63
C LYS A 319 -5.77 -19.02 25.79
N ILE A 320 -5.26 -18.57 24.64
CA ILE A 320 -6.06 -17.99 23.56
C ILE A 320 -5.84 -18.83 22.30
N THR A 321 -6.89 -19.29 21.69
CA THR A 321 -6.85 -19.97 20.39
C THR A 321 -7.40 -19.04 19.32
N ILE A 322 -6.57 -18.79 18.28
CA ILE A 322 -6.97 -18.05 17.08
C ILE A 322 -7.21 -19.07 15.96
N ARG A 323 -8.46 -19.28 15.56
CA ARG A 323 -8.76 -19.99 14.32
C ARG A 323 -8.68 -18.98 13.18
N THR A 324 -7.87 -19.28 12.16
CA THR A 324 -7.57 -18.37 11.07
C THR A 324 -7.36 -19.12 9.75
N HIS A 325 -7.09 -18.41 8.66
CA HIS A 325 -6.84 -19.00 7.35
C HIS A 325 -5.33 -19.22 7.10
N ALA A 326 -5.00 -20.14 6.19
CA ALA A 326 -3.62 -20.56 5.89
C ALA A 326 -2.67 -19.39 5.55
N ALA A 327 -3.17 -18.33 4.93
CA ALA A 327 -2.34 -17.16 4.58
C ALA A 327 -1.86 -16.40 5.82
N ALA A 328 -2.71 -16.22 6.84
CA ALA A 328 -2.33 -15.60 8.10
C ALA A 328 -1.23 -16.41 8.83
N ILE A 329 -1.42 -17.73 8.94
CA ILE A 329 -0.42 -18.61 9.56
C ILE A 329 0.92 -18.47 8.85
N ARG A 330 0.94 -18.51 7.52
CA ARG A 330 2.18 -18.43 6.75
C ARG A 330 2.92 -17.09 6.91
N ILE A 331 2.19 -16.00 7.14
CA ILE A 331 2.74 -14.63 7.06
C ILE A 331 3.01 -14.04 8.43
N ILE A 332 2.06 -14.17 9.37
CA ILE A 332 2.04 -13.42 10.62
C ILE A 332 1.98 -14.27 11.89
N ASP A 333 1.93 -15.59 11.79
CA ASP A 333 2.09 -16.48 12.96
C ASP A 333 3.57 -16.56 13.33
N LYS A 334 3.97 -15.80 14.37
CA LYS A 334 5.36 -15.65 14.78
C LYS A 334 5.54 -15.93 16.26
N THR A 335 6.53 -16.73 16.59
CA THR A 335 7.00 -16.99 17.95
C THR A 335 8.37 -16.36 18.19
N GLY A 336 8.79 -16.26 19.46
CA GLY A 336 10.09 -15.72 19.84
C GLY A 336 10.12 -14.19 19.94
N PRO A 337 11.32 -13.59 20.08
CA PRO A 337 11.47 -12.15 20.28
C PRO A 337 11.08 -11.36 19.04
N LEU A 338 10.53 -10.16 19.27
CA LEU A 338 10.19 -9.19 18.23
C LEU A 338 11.11 -7.97 18.37
N ALA A 339 12.03 -7.81 17.42
CA ALA A 339 13.17 -6.89 17.57
C ALA A 339 12.84 -5.43 17.26
N ASN A 340 11.74 -5.15 16.53
CA ASN A 340 11.43 -3.81 16.03
C ASN A 340 9.94 -3.66 15.70
N PRO A 341 9.43 -2.43 15.46
CA PRO A 341 8.03 -2.21 15.09
C PRO A 341 7.56 -3.01 13.86
N ALA A 342 8.46 -3.24 12.89
CA ALA A 342 8.14 -3.99 11.68
C ALA A 342 7.95 -5.51 11.92
N ASP A 343 8.53 -6.05 12.98
CA ASP A 343 8.23 -7.41 13.44
C ASP A 343 6.88 -7.48 14.13
N ARG A 344 6.57 -6.49 14.96
CA ARG A 344 5.39 -6.45 15.83
C ARG A 344 4.10 -6.30 15.03
N ASP A 345 4.06 -5.41 14.02
CA ASP A 345 2.91 -5.19 13.16
C ASP A 345 2.66 -6.33 12.14
N HIS A 346 3.56 -7.34 12.11
CA HIS A 346 3.46 -8.58 11.35
C HIS A 346 3.50 -9.82 12.26
N CYS A 347 3.04 -9.70 13.50
CA CYS A 347 2.89 -10.81 14.45
C CYS A 347 1.45 -10.82 14.99
N ILE A 348 0.65 -11.81 14.57
CA ILE A 348 -0.77 -11.88 14.97
C ILE A 348 -0.94 -11.96 16.49
N GLN A 349 -0.03 -12.65 17.18
CA GLN A 349 -0.06 -12.74 18.64
C GLN A 349 0.14 -11.39 19.29
N TYR A 350 1.02 -10.53 18.74
CA TYR A 350 1.21 -9.16 19.23
C TYR A 350 -0.03 -8.30 18.99
N MET A 351 -0.57 -8.37 17.76
CA MET A 351 -1.75 -7.62 17.32
C MET A 351 -3.04 -8.07 18.01
N VAL A 352 -3.04 -9.20 18.72
CA VAL A 352 -4.12 -9.65 19.61
C VAL A 352 -3.81 -9.31 21.07
N ALA A 353 -2.58 -9.49 21.52
CA ALA A 353 -2.21 -9.23 22.93
C ALA A 353 -2.41 -7.76 23.31
N VAL A 354 -1.98 -6.83 22.46
CA VAL A 354 -2.09 -5.39 22.74
C VAL A 354 -3.54 -4.94 22.93
N PRO A 355 -4.49 -5.20 22.02
CA PRO A 355 -5.88 -4.82 22.26
C PRO A 355 -6.55 -5.58 23.41
N MET A 356 -6.15 -6.82 23.69
CA MET A 356 -6.62 -7.54 24.88
C MET A 356 -6.23 -6.86 26.18
N ILE A 357 -5.01 -6.29 26.24
CA ILE A 357 -4.47 -5.62 27.43
C ILE A 357 -5.00 -4.19 27.55
N PHE A 358 -4.86 -3.40 26.48
CA PHE A 358 -5.06 -1.96 26.52
C PHE A 358 -6.41 -1.47 25.99
N GLY A 359 -7.17 -2.31 25.28
CA GLY A 359 -8.41 -1.91 24.61
C GLY A 359 -8.17 -0.94 23.44
N ARG A 360 -7.01 -0.98 22.82
CA ARG A 360 -6.62 -0.20 21.64
C ARG A 360 -5.52 -0.90 20.86
N LEU A 361 -5.36 -0.52 19.59
CA LEU A 361 -4.20 -0.87 18.76
C LEU A 361 -3.93 0.29 17.81
N THR A 362 -2.92 1.09 18.11
CA THR A 362 -2.48 2.26 17.35
C THR A 362 -1.05 2.07 16.85
N ALA A 363 -0.59 2.95 15.97
CA ALA A 363 0.79 2.88 15.47
C ALA A 363 1.84 3.05 16.59
N ALA A 364 1.53 3.84 17.62
CA ALA A 364 2.40 4.01 18.79
C ALA A 364 2.54 2.72 19.61
N ASP A 365 1.56 1.83 19.57
CA ASP A 365 1.60 0.59 20.34
C ASP A 365 2.63 -0.44 19.79
N TYR A 366 3.28 -0.14 18.65
CA TYR A 366 4.39 -0.93 18.12
C TYR A 366 5.77 -0.40 18.51
N GLU A 367 5.86 0.80 19.12
CA GLU A 367 7.15 1.38 19.53
C GLU A 367 7.71 0.66 20.76
N ASP A 368 9.02 0.85 21.00
CA ASP A 368 9.76 0.06 21.99
C ASP A 368 9.30 0.31 23.44
N ASP A 369 8.82 1.51 23.74
CA ASP A 369 8.31 1.87 25.07
C ASP A 369 7.05 1.07 25.45
N VAL A 370 6.12 0.90 24.52
CA VAL A 370 4.93 0.06 24.75
C VAL A 370 5.30 -1.42 24.70
N ALA A 371 6.14 -1.83 23.75
CA ALA A 371 6.56 -3.23 23.61
C ALA A 371 7.36 -3.76 24.82
N ALA A 372 7.94 -2.88 25.63
CA ALA A 372 8.63 -3.23 26.86
C ALA A 372 7.69 -3.70 28.00
N ASP A 373 6.36 -3.56 27.85
CA ASP A 373 5.41 -4.05 28.84
C ASP A 373 5.44 -5.60 28.89
N PRO A 374 5.87 -6.20 30.02
CA PRO A 374 6.06 -7.65 30.12
C PRO A 374 4.76 -8.44 29.98
N ARG A 375 3.59 -7.82 30.17
CA ARG A 375 2.29 -8.47 29.99
C ARG A 375 2.07 -8.87 28.52
N ILE A 376 2.63 -8.11 27.57
CA ILE A 376 2.48 -8.39 26.13
C ILE A 376 3.11 -9.73 25.79
N ASP A 377 4.38 -9.95 26.13
CA ASP A 377 5.07 -11.20 25.83
C ASP A 377 4.52 -12.38 26.66
N ALA A 378 4.13 -12.13 27.91
CA ALA A 378 3.48 -13.13 28.74
C ALA A 378 2.14 -13.61 28.13
N LEU A 379 1.34 -12.70 27.56
CA LEU A 379 0.09 -13.06 26.88
C LEU A 379 0.35 -13.70 25.51
N ARG A 380 1.30 -13.17 24.72
CA ARG A 380 1.71 -13.75 23.43
C ARG A 380 2.08 -15.23 23.55
N ALA A 381 2.79 -15.61 24.59
CA ALA A 381 3.19 -16.99 24.84
C ALA A 381 2.02 -17.96 25.07
N LYS A 382 0.84 -17.42 25.40
CA LYS A 382 -0.41 -18.18 25.59
C LYS A 382 -1.30 -18.23 24.35
N ILE A 383 -0.91 -17.58 23.25
CA ILE A 383 -1.70 -17.48 22.01
C ILE A 383 -1.19 -18.50 21.00
N VAL A 384 -2.12 -19.33 20.49
CA VAL A 384 -1.85 -20.32 19.45
C VAL A 384 -2.77 -20.10 18.24
N CYS A 385 -2.19 -20.19 17.03
CA CYS A 385 -2.95 -20.16 15.79
C CYS A 385 -3.27 -21.57 15.31
N VAL A 386 -4.48 -21.76 14.78
CA VAL A 386 -4.94 -23.01 14.18
C VAL A 386 -5.61 -22.69 12.84
N GLU A 387 -5.23 -23.42 11.80
CA GLU A 387 -5.90 -23.27 10.51
C GLU A 387 -7.33 -23.77 10.57
N ASP A 388 -8.25 -22.96 10.05
CA ASP A 388 -9.62 -23.37 9.74
C ASP A 388 -9.75 -23.54 8.21
N PRO A 389 -10.01 -24.76 7.72
CA PRO A 389 -10.13 -25.02 6.29
C PRO A 389 -11.27 -24.24 5.61
N PHE A 390 -12.37 -23.92 6.34
CA PHE A 390 -13.45 -23.11 5.80
C PHE A 390 -13.00 -21.64 5.64
N PHE A 391 -12.29 -21.08 6.62
CA PHE A 391 -11.74 -19.74 6.50
C PHE A 391 -10.71 -19.66 5.37
N THR A 392 -9.90 -20.70 5.19
CA THR A 392 -8.95 -20.79 4.06
C THR A 392 -9.69 -20.83 2.73
N ALA A 393 -10.75 -21.62 2.58
CA ALA A 393 -11.54 -21.71 1.36
C ALA A 393 -12.19 -20.35 1.04
N ASP A 394 -12.82 -19.71 2.03
CA ASP A 394 -13.50 -18.42 1.88
C ASP A 394 -12.52 -17.25 1.60
N TYR A 395 -11.30 -17.34 2.08
CA TYR A 395 -10.24 -16.39 1.74
C TYR A 395 -9.89 -16.42 0.24
N TYR A 396 -9.80 -17.62 -0.35
CA TYR A 396 -9.48 -17.78 -1.77
C TYR A 396 -10.69 -17.64 -2.69
N ASP A 397 -11.92 -17.68 -2.18
CA ASP A 397 -13.13 -17.49 -2.97
C ASP A 397 -13.23 -16.03 -3.48
N PRO A 398 -13.18 -15.78 -4.81
CA PRO A 398 -13.25 -14.43 -5.37
C PRO A 398 -14.53 -13.67 -5.02
N SER A 399 -15.62 -14.39 -4.75
CA SER A 399 -16.92 -13.79 -4.37
C SER A 399 -16.96 -13.34 -2.92
N LYS A 400 -16.17 -13.96 -2.04
CA LYS A 400 -16.11 -13.69 -0.61
C LYS A 400 -14.91 -12.81 -0.25
N ARG A 401 -13.69 -13.26 -0.54
CA ARG A 401 -12.44 -12.63 -0.09
C ARG A 401 -12.48 -12.34 1.41
N SER A 402 -12.94 -13.34 2.18
CA SER A 402 -13.07 -13.27 3.63
C SER A 402 -11.70 -13.21 4.31
N ILE A 403 -11.61 -12.48 5.42
CA ILE A 403 -10.40 -12.38 6.27
C ILE A 403 -10.78 -12.84 7.67
N ALA A 404 -11.43 -14.00 7.76
CA ALA A 404 -12.02 -14.47 8.99
C ALA A 404 -10.97 -14.86 10.04
N ASN A 405 -11.20 -14.39 11.27
CA ASN A 405 -10.53 -14.84 12.47
C ASN A 405 -11.57 -15.11 13.57
N ALA A 406 -11.32 -16.13 14.37
CA ALA A 406 -12.16 -16.49 15.52
C ALA A 406 -11.27 -16.67 16.75
N LEU A 407 -11.60 -16.00 17.85
CA LEU A 407 -10.82 -16.02 19.08
C LEU A 407 -11.61 -16.67 20.21
N THR A 408 -11.02 -17.69 20.85
CA THR A 408 -11.53 -18.33 22.07
C THR A 408 -10.56 -18.08 23.21
N VAL A 409 -11.07 -17.67 24.37
CA VAL A 409 -10.29 -17.43 25.60
C VAL A 409 -10.63 -18.48 26.64
N GLU A 410 -9.61 -19.14 27.18
CA GLU A 410 -9.71 -20.10 28.29
C GLU A 410 -9.00 -19.52 29.51
N PHE A 411 -9.62 -19.67 30.69
CA PHE A 411 -9.06 -19.17 31.96
C PHE A 411 -8.40 -20.29 32.77
N SER A 412 -7.55 -19.91 33.72
CA SER A 412 -6.86 -20.83 34.63
C SER A 412 -7.81 -21.61 35.54
N ASP A 413 -9.02 -21.09 35.78
CA ASP A 413 -10.07 -21.77 36.53
C ASP A 413 -10.89 -22.77 35.70
N GLY A 414 -10.55 -22.97 34.44
CA GLY A 414 -11.22 -23.88 33.51
C GLY A 414 -12.45 -23.27 32.81
N THR A 415 -12.85 -22.07 33.15
CA THR A 415 -13.94 -21.36 32.44
C THR A 415 -13.48 -20.81 31.11
N LYS A 416 -14.42 -20.48 30.21
CA LYS A 416 -14.13 -19.96 28.87
C LYS A 416 -15.07 -18.79 28.54
N LEU A 417 -14.60 -17.88 27.68
CA LEU A 417 -15.49 -16.94 27.00
C LEU A 417 -16.06 -17.57 25.74
N GLU A 418 -17.26 -17.15 25.39
CA GLU A 418 -17.84 -17.45 24.09
C GLU A 418 -16.93 -16.94 22.96
N GLU A 419 -16.75 -17.79 21.94
CA GLU A 419 -15.93 -17.47 20.78
C GLU A 419 -16.41 -16.17 20.11
N VAL A 420 -15.46 -15.32 19.69
CA VAL A 420 -15.74 -14.13 18.89
C VAL A 420 -15.22 -14.36 17.49
N VAL A 421 -16.14 -14.38 16.53
CA VAL A 421 -15.82 -14.52 15.09
C VAL A 421 -16.03 -13.19 14.40
N VAL A 422 -15.03 -12.73 13.63
CA VAL A 422 -15.15 -11.59 12.74
C VAL A 422 -14.70 -12.02 11.35
N GLU A 423 -15.61 -11.96 10.39
CA GLU A 423 -15.37 -12.45 9.03
C GLU A 423 -14.79 -11.39 8.11
N TYR A 424 -15.30 -10.17 8.16
CA TYR A 424 -14.89 -9.07 7.31
C TYR A 424 -14.46 -7.87 8.17
N PRO A 425 -13.27 -7.30 7.96
CA PRO A 425 -12.84 -6.11 8.71
C PRO A 425 -13.61 -4.87 8.26
N ILE A 426 -13.64 -3.85 9.13
CA ILE A 426 -14.07 -2.51 8.73
C ILE A 426 -13.19 -2.03 7.56
N GLY A 427 -13.80 -1.56 6.49
CA GLY A 427 -13.09 -1.17 5.26
C GLY A 427 -13.09 -2.23 4.15
N HIS A 428 -13.51 -3.47 4.46
CA HIS A 428 -13.85 -4.45 3.44
C HIS A 428 -15.07 -3.98 2.62
N ARG A 429 -15.12 -4.30 1.32
CA ARG A 429 -16.22 -3.86 0.42
C ARG A 429 -17.63 -4.16 0.97
N ARG A 430 -17.80 -5.27 1.73
CA ARG A 430 -19.07 -5.68 2.34
C ARG A 430 -19.46 -4.85 3.57
N ARG A 431 -18.48 -4.15 4.18
CA ARG A 431 -18.69 -3.24 5.32
C ARG A 431 -18.29 -1.78 4.97
N ARG A 432 -18.23 -1.46 3.69
CA ARG A 432 -17.75 -0.15 3.23
C ARG A 432 -18.68 0.99 3.68
N ALA A 433 -19.98 0.77 3.68
CA ALA A 433 -20.94 1.78 4.14
C ALA A 433 -20.67 2.21 5.59
N ASP A 434 -20.39 1.24 6.47
CA ASP A 434 -20.03 1.53 7.86
C ASP A 434 -18.64 2.14 8.00
N GLY A 435 -17.73 1.76 7.10
CA GLY A 435 -16.33 2.12 7.14
C GLY A 435 -16.03 3.55 6.69
N ILE A 436 -16.75 4.12 5.71
CA ILE A 436 -16.40 5.43 5.13
C ILE A 436 -16.45 6.56 6.15
N ALA A 437 -17.44 6.58 7.03
CA ALA A 437 -17.50 7.59 8.09
C ALA A 437 -16.28 7.52 9.02
N LEU A 438 -15.83 6.31 9.37
CA LEU A 438 -14.65 6.08 10.20
C LEU A 438 -13.35 6.44 9.46
N LEU A 439 -13.28 6.20 8.14
CA LEU A 439 -12.16 6.62 7.31
C LEU A 439 -12.02 8.15 7.31
N VAL A 440 -13.13 8.86 7.18
CA VAL A 440 -13.14 10.34 7.25
C VAL A 440 -12.68 10.81 8.63
N GLU A 441 -13.11 10.18 9.72
CA GLU A 441 -12.64 10.51 11.08
C GLU A 441 -11.15 10.21 11.28
N LYS A 442 -10.64 9.11 10.71
CA LYS A 442 -9.20 8.81 10.67
C LYS A 442 -8.44 9.93 9.94
N PHE A 443 -8.94 10.38 8.79
CA PHE A 443 -8.32 11.48 8.05
C PHE A 443 -8.32 12.78 8.85
N LYS A 444 -9.45 13.16 9.47
CA LYS A 444 -9.54 14.34 10.34
C LYS A 444 -8.57 14.29 11.51
N THR A 445 -8.46 13.12 12.16
CA THR A 445 -7.51 12.89 13.24
C THR A 445 -6.07 13.10 12.78
N ASN A 446 -5.72 12.58 11.61
CA ASN A 446 -4.37 12.69 11.08
C ASN A 446 -4.04 14.11 10.60
N LEU A 447 -5.01 14.85 10.05
CA LEU A 447 -4.85 16.28 9.77
C LEU A 447 -4.58 17.09 11.05
N ALA A 448 -5.26 16.75 12.15
CA ALA A 448 -5.12 17.46 13.43
C ALA A 448 -3.74 17.30 14.06
N ARG A 449 -2.99 16.25 13.70
CA ARG A 449 -1.60 16.06 14.15
C ARG A 449 -0.64 17.09 13.56
N ARG A 450 -0.99 17.70 12.42
CA ARG A 450 -0.05 18.52 11.64
C ARG A 450 -0.48 19.94 11.38
N PHE A 451 -1.79 20.17 11.24
CA PHE A 451 -2.31 21.46 10.76
C PHE A 451 -3.23 22.15 11.77
N PRO A 452 -3.20 23.50 11.86
CA PRO A 452 -4.14 24.27 12.64
C PRO A 452 -5.55 24.19 12.04
N GLU A 453 -6.58 24.50 12.85
CA GLU A 453 -8.00 24.34 12.50
C GLU A 453 -8.36 24.95 11.15
N LYS A 454 -7.98 26.19 10.88
CA LYS A 454 -8.29 26.87 9.62
C LYS A 454 -7.80 26.12 8.39
N GLN A 455 -6.58 25.56 8.46
CA GLN A 455 -5.99 24.80 7.36
C GLN A 455 -6.68 23.45 7.21
N ARG A 456 -7.00 22.76 8.32
CA ARG A 456 -7.77 21.52 8.31
C ARG A 456 -9.12 21.68 7.63
N GLN A 457 -9.85 22.74 7.96
CA GLN A 457 -11.15 23.03 7.34
C GLN A 457 -11.02 23.24 5.82
N ALA A 458 -10.03 24.01 5.37
CA ALA A 458 -9.78 24.22 3.94
C ALA A 458 -9.49 22.90 3.20
N ILE A 459 -8.68 22.00 3.81
CA ILE A 459 -8.40 20.68 3.25
C ILE A 459 -9.67 19.83 3.18
N LEU A 460 -10.45 19.78 4.26
CA LEU A 460 -11.67 18.97 4.35
C LEU A 460 -12.74 19.42 3.36
N GLU A 461 -12.97 20.74 3.22
CA GLU A 461 -13.94 21.31 2.30
C GLU A 461 -13.72 20.89 0.84
N VAL A 462 -12.45 20.75 0.42
CA VAL A 462 -12.10 20.31 -0.93
C VAL A 462 -12.11 18.79 -0.99
N SER A 463 -11.44 18.14 -0.06
CA SER A 463 -11.18 16.70 -0.11
C SER A 463 -12.44 15.84 0.05
N LEU A 464 -13.49 16.34 0.71
CA LEU A 464 -14.76 15.63 0.91
C LEU A 464 -15.81 15.91 -0.17
N ASP A 465 -15.59 16.89 -1.03
CA ASP A 465 -16.44 17.21 -2.18
C ASP A 465 -15.82 16.70 -3.47
N GLN A 466 -16.47 15.71 -4.12
CA GLN A 466 -15.95 15.08 -5.32
C GLN A 466 -15.74 16.07 -6.48
N ALA A 467 -16.73 16.89 -6.76
CA ALA A 467 -16.69 17.81 -7.89
C ALA A 467 -15.65 18.92 -7.68
N ARG A 468 -15.59 19.44 -6.47
CA ARG A 468 -14.62 20.47 -6.08
C ARG A 468 -13.19 19.94 -6.12
N LEU A 469 -12.97 18.72 -5.61
CA LEU A 469 -11.66 18.07 -5.69
C LEU A 469 -11.25 17.81 -7.14
N GLU A 470 -12.11 17.21 -7.95
CA GLU A 470 -11.79 16.90 -9.35
C GLU A 470 -11.38 18.14 -10.16
N ALA A 471 -12.00 19.27 -9.90
CA ALA A 471 -11.73 20.52 -10.63
C ALA A 471 -10.52 21.31 -10.10
N MET A 472 -10.02 20.98 -8.90
CA MET A 472 -8.95 21.75 -8.27
C MET A 472 -7.61 21.54 -8.96
N PRO A 473 -6.82 22.60 -9.25
CA PRO A 473 -5.44 22.49 -9.70
C PRO A 473 -4.58 21.70 -8.72
N VAL A 474 -3.73 20.79 -9.24
CA VAL A 474 -2.93 19.90 -8.39
C VAL A 474 -1.98 20.68 -7.48
N ASN A 475 -1.30 21.72 -8.01
CA ASN A 475 -0.40 22.54 -7.22
C ASN A 475 -1.12 23.30 -6.09
N GLU A 476 -2.36 23.75 -6.32
CA GLU A 476 -3.16 24.40 -5.29
C GLU A 476 -3.63 23.43 -4.22
N TYR A 477 -4.04 22.20 -4.61
CA TYR A 477 -4.41 21.17 -3.66
C TYR A 477 -3.21 20.77 -2.77
N VAL A 478 -2.04 20.58 -3.36
CA VAL A 478 -0.82 20.26 -2.60
C VAL A 478 -0.40 21.42 -1.69
N ASP A 479 -0.61 22.66 -2.11
CA ASP A 479 -0.32 23.85 -1.29
C ASP A 479 -1.17 23.93 -0.02
N LEU A 480 -2.36 23.31 0.02
CA LEU A 480 -3.15 23.19 1.24
C LEU A 480 -2.41 22.39 2.34
N TYR A 481 -1.47 21.53 1.98
CA TYR A 481 -0.73 20.65 2.90
C TYR A 481 0.69 21.16 3.24
N VAL A 482 1.05 22.37 2.84
CA VAL A 482 2.39 22.93 3.15
C VAL A 482 2.37 23.59 4.53
N ILE A 483 3.52 23.49 5.23
CA ILE A 483 3.76 24.12 6.55
C ILE A 483 4.79 25.23 6.44
#